data_9dcdaafba8e17ef3b887de05d3add563
#
_entry.id   9dcdaafba8e17ef3b887de05d3add563
#
_cell.length_a   1.000
_cell.length_b   1.000
_cell.length_c   1.000
_cell.angle_alpha   90.00
_cell.angle_beta   90.00
_cell.angle_gamma   90.00
#
_symmetry.space_group_name_H-M   'P 1'
#
loop_
_entity.id
_entity.type
_entity.pdbx_description
1 polymer ?
#
loop_
_entity_poly.entity_id
_entity_poly.type
_entity_poly.pdbx_seq_one_letter_code
_entity_poly.pdbx_strand_id
1 'polypeptide(L)'
;MAQISRYPAKVMNITQSYKGSFSHSKNYNGSPRDYPIDEACADAGRSYFYAPFDCVVKRIYGVGSKGVNTIWIQSTAPVQTPAFTDHVTVMVIHPNDDTLRRLRVGQLFRKGTAMFLEGTDGRATGNHFHISCGRGRLRGNGWRKNSLGKFVIDVSGGAVPPEKVFYVDTSFTSVRQTKGLAFRRITGGTAGSSGASGASGPSGASGGGSASSSGIGRAYKVGRTVTLQVNLNVRSGPGTNYTRKRRSQLTANGKKHALNGVYAVYRKGTRVTIMAVRSIGADVWIKTPSGWICGKKGSRIYVK
;
A
#
# COMPACT_ATOMS: atom_id res chain seq x y z
N MET A 1 15.42 15.12 1.44
CA MET A 1 14.22 15.45 0.64
C MET A 1 12.99 14.90 1.33
N ALA A 2 11.87 15.63 1.32
CA ALA A 2 10.61 15.14 1.85
C ALA A 2 10.14 13.91 1.05
N GLN A 3 9.63 12.89 1.71
CA GLN A 3 9.06 11.73 1.03
C GLN A 3 7.78 12.12 0.27
N ILE A 4 7.55 11.49 -0.88
CA ILE A 4 6.34 11.70 -1.69
C ILE A 4 5.24 10.78 -1.17
N SER A 5 4.02 11.30 -0.96
CA SER A 5 2.85 10.52 -0.61
C SER A 5 2.43 9.59 -1.75
N ARG A 6 1.70 8.54 -1.43
CA ARG A 6 1.19 7.58 -2.40
C ARG A 6 -0.23 7.17 -2.05
N TYR A 7 -1.04 6.86 -3.07
CA TYR A 7 -2.38 6.29 -2.86
C TYR A 7 -2.28 4.97 -2.08
N PRO A 8 -3.10 4.78 -1.04
CA PRO A 8 -2.91 3.69 -0.07
C PRO A 8 -3.43 2.32 -0.53
N ALA A 9 -3.84 2.15 -1.77
CA ALA A 9 -4.35 0.90 -2.31
C ALA A 9 -3.67 0.50 -3.62
N LYS A 10 -3.62 -0.79 -3.94
CA LYS A 10 -3.10 -1.30 -5.21
C LYS A 10 -4.08 -1.18 -6.36
N VAL A 11 -5.37 -1.15 -6.06
CA VAL A 11 -6.44 -0.86 -7.00
C VAL A 11 -7.21 0.32 -6.44
N MET A 12 -7.23 1.42 -7.16
CA MET A 12 -8.11 2.54 -6.84
C MET A 12 -9.49 2.22 -7.41
N ASN A 13 -10.45 1.99 -6.54
CA ASN A 13 -11.85 1.75 -6.88
C ASN A 13 -12.75 2.55 -5.95
N ILE A 14 -12.82 3.85 -6.17
CA ILE A 14 -13.61 4.77 -5.35
C ILE A 14 -15.08 4.56 -5.67
N THR A 15 -15.84 4.05 -4.72
CA THR A 15 -17.29 3.78 -4.86
C THR A 15 -18.12 5.00 -4.51
N GLN A 16 -17.67 5.82 -3.55
CA GLN A 16 -18.25 7.10 -3.21
C GLN A 16 -17.18 8.18 -3.06
N SER A 17 -17.53 9.42 -3.34
CA SER A 17 -16.67 10.58 -3.06
C SER A 17 -17.46 11.73 -2.44
N TYR A 18 -16.76 12.66 -1.84
CA TYR A 18 -17.35 13.89 -1.29
C TYR A 18 -18.03 14.78 -2.36
N LYS A 19 -17.78 14.53 -3.65
CA LYS A 19 -18.44 15.19 -4.80
C LYS A 19 -19.73 14.49 -5.23
N GLY A 20 -20.01 13.33 -4.66
CA GLY A 20 -21.21 12.57 -5.01
C GLY A 20 -22.48 13.13 -4.36
N SER A 21 -23.62 12.52 -4.69
CA SER A 21 -24.95 12.89 -4.18
C SER A 21 -25.45 11.97 -3.06
N PHE A 22 -24.64 11.00 -2.64
CA PHE A 22 -25.02 10.03 -1.61
C PHE A 22 -24.50 10.44 -0.21
N SER A 23 -24.23 9.52 0.69
CA SER A 23 -23.98 9.78 2.12
C SER A 23 -22.88 10.80 2.42
N HIS A 24 -21.86 10.90 1.56
CA HIS A 24 -20.71 11.81 1.76
C HIS A 24 -21.03 13.29 1.43
N SER A 25 -21.99 13.52 0.59
CA SER A 25 -22.36 14.86 0.12
C SER A 25 -23.72 15.35 0.59
N LYS A 26 -24.59 14.42 1.03
CA LYS A 26 -25.91 14.81 1.55
C LYS A 26 -25.81 15.65 2.81
N ASN A 27 -26.60 16.68 2.88
CA ASN A 27 -26.77 17.59 4.01
C ASN A 27 -25.56 18.45 4.34
N TYR A 28 -24.94 18.91 3.33
CA TYR A 28 -23.76 19.70 3.52
C TYR A 28 -23.85 21.01 2.73
N ASN A 29 -24.69 21.85 3.06
CA ASN A 29 -24.94 23.17 2.49
C ASN A 29 -23.67 24.03 2.32
N GLY A 30 -22.71 23.59 1.52
CA GLY A 30 -21.48 24.29 1.22
C GLY A 30 -20.47 24.43 2.37
N SER A 31 -20.77 23.94 3.57
CA SER A 31 -19.86 24.06 4.72
C SER A 31 -18.62 23.19 4.61
N PRO A 32 -17.44 23.68 5.01
CA PRO A 32 -16.20 22.91 4.94
C PRO A 32 -16.26 21.70 5.87
N ARG A 33 -15.86 20.58 5.36
CA ARG A 33 -15.93 19.28 5.99
C ARG A 33 -14.74 18.46 5.72
N ASP A 34 -14.82 17.21 6.22
CA ASP A 34 -14.10 16.13 5.60
C ASP A 34 -14.43 16.07 4.12
N TYR A 35 -13.46 15.58 3.37
CA TYR A 35 -13.61 15.26 1.96
C TYR A 35 -13.46 13.75 1.80
N PRO A 36 -14.38 12.93 2.36
CA PRO A 36 -14.18 11.50 2.39
C PRO A 36 -14.34 10.85 1.02
N ILE A 37 -13.65 9.74 0.89
CA ILE A 37 -13.88 8.76 -0.17
C ILE A 37 -14.12 7.40 0.44
N ASP A 38 -14.97 6.59 -0.20
CA ASP A 38 -15.07 5.15 0.04
C ASP A 38 -14.28 4.42 -1.03
N GLU A 39 -13.27 3.69 -0.61
CA GLU A 39 -12.34 2.92 -1.43
C GLU A 39 -12.59 1.43 -1.21
N ALA A 40 -13.15 0.75 -2.21
CA ALA A 40 -13.45 -0.68 -2.16
C ALA A 40 -12.37 -1.56 -2.78
N CYS A 41 -11.26 -0.99 -3.20
CA CYS A 41 -10.07 -1.66 -3.72
C CYS A 41 -10.35 -2.71 -4.80
N ALA A 42 -9.96 -3.97 -4.56
CA ALA A 42 -10.19 -5.09 -5.46
C ALA A 42 -11.58 -5.69 -5.23
N ASP A 43 -12.10 -6.42 -6.21
CA ASP A 43 -13.48 -6.87 -6.24
C ASP A 43 -13.81 -8.04 -5.38
N ALA A 44 -12.85 -8.92 -5.13
CA ALA A 44 -13.04 -10.17 -4.43
C ALA A 44 -12.21 -10.19 -3.16
N GLY A 45 -12.86 -10.42 -2.03
CA GLY A 45 -12.23 -10.49 -0.73
C GLY A 45 -11.87 -9.12 -0.17
N ARG A 46 -10.94 -9.11 0.76
CA ARG A 46 -10.49 -7.91 1.48
C ARG A 46 -9.10 -7.50 1.03
N SER A 47 -8.95 -6.23 0.67
CA SER A 47 -7.68 -5.64 0.28
C SER A 47 -7.00 -4.94 1.46
N TYR A 48 -5.67 -4.84 1.41
CA TYR A 48 -4.90 -4.10 2.41
C TYR A 48 -4.90 -2.60 2.13
N PHE A 49 -5.01 -1.83 3.21
CA PHE A 49 -4.54 -0.45 3.25
C PHE A 49 -3.01 -0.46 3.40
N TYR A 50 -2.33 0.28 2.55
CA TYR A 50 -0.88 0.40 2.56
C TYR A 50 -0.47 1.77 3.06
N ALA A 51 0.54 1.83 3.92
CA ALA A 51 1.09 3.09 4.42
C ALA A 51 1.41 4.04 3.25
N PRO A 52 0.73 5.19 3.14
CA PRO A 52 0.91 6.12 2.02
C PRO A 52 2.24 6.89 2.08
N PHE A 53 2.85 6.93 3.24
CA PHE A 53 4.12 7.54 3.61
C PHE A 53 4.65 6.82 4.86
N ASP A 54 5.88 7.11 5.30
CA ASP A 54 6.36 6.66 6.60
C ASP A 54 5.49 7.28 7.69
N CYS A 55 4.81 6.47 8.47
CA CYS A 55 3.79 6.94 9.41
C CYS A 55 3.84 6.25 10.76
N VAL A 56 3.20 6.87 11.71
CA VAL A 56 2.94 6.35 13.05
C VAL A 56 1.43 6.24 13.29
N VAL A 57 1.00 5.16 13.93
CA VAL A 57 -0.38 5.01 14.41
C VAL A 57 -0.57 5.96 15.59
N LYS A 58 -1.47 6.93 15.44
CA LYS A 58 -1.73 7.94 16.47
C LYS A 58 -2.90 7.59 17.37
N ARG A 59 -3.89 6.88 16.82
CA ARG A 59 -5.08 6.48 17.56
C ARG A 59 -5.75 5.28 16.90
N ILE A 60 -6.38 4.45 17.71
CA ILE A 60 -7.28 3.36 17.30
C ILE A 60 -8.53 3.47 18.15
N TYR A 61 -9.71 3.27 17.53
CA TYR A 61 -11.00 3.33 18.17
C TYR A 61 -11.92 2.24 17.60
N GLY A 62 -12.85 1.76 18.40
CA GLY A 62 -13.93 0.85 17.98
C GLY A 62 -13.63 -0.64 18.15
N VAL A 63 -12.38 -1.04 18.13
CA VAL A 63 -11.96 -2.46 18.16
C VAL A 63 -12.57 -3.21 19.35
N GLY A 64 -13.40 -4.22 19.03
CA GLY A 64 -14.06 -5.04 20.05
C GLY A 64 -15.13 -4.33 20.86
N SER A 65 -15.55 -3.14 20.45
CA SER A 65 -16.61 -2.35 21.11
C SER A 65 -17.82 -2.16 20.18
N LYS A 66 -18.85 -1.48 20.67
CA LYS A 66 -20.01 -1.06 19.83
C LYS A 66 -19.69 0.13 18.90
N GLY A 67 -18.47 0.64 18.95
CA GLY A 67 -18.02 1.74 18.08
C GLY A 67 -17.57 1.25 16.72
N VAL A 68 -17.54 2.15 15.75
CA VAL A 68 -17.06 1.85 14.40
C VAL A 68 -15.54 1.85 14.37
N ASN A 69 -14.94 0.77 13.91
CA ASN A 69 -13.49 0.66 13.77
C ASN A 69 -12.89 1.83 13.01
N THR A 70 -11.99 2.55 13.66
CA THR A 70 -11.36 3.74 13.12
C THR A 70 -9.90 3.80 13.53
N ILE A 71 -9.02 4.16 12.60
CA ILE A 71 -7.61 4.37 12.85
C ILE A 71 -7.16 5.73 12.30
N TRP A 72 -6.29 6.41 13.05
CA TRP A 72 -5.59 7.61 12.61
C TRP A 72 -4.10 7.30 12.49
N ILE A 73 -3.57 7.55 11.31
CA ILE A 73 -2.14 7.50 11.03
C ILE A 73 -1.64 8.90 10.69
N GLN A 74 -0.44 9.21 11.14
CA GLN A 74 0.19 10.52 10.89
C GLN A 74 1.59 10.31 10.34
N SER A 75 2.00 11.12 9.38
CA SER A 75 3.36 11.09 8.84
C SER A 75 4.40 11.39 9.92
N THR A 76 5.52 10.67 9.89
CA THR A 76 6.62 10.88 10.85
C THR A 76 7.42 12.15 10.57
N ALA A 77 7.41 12.62 9.33
CA ALA A 77 8.03 13.84 8.85
C ALA A 77 7.11 14.54 7.82
N PRO A 78 7.38 15.79 7.43
CA PRO A 78 6.68 16.44 6.32
C PRO A 78 6.72 15.59 5.05
N VAL A 79 5.60 15.55 4.34
CA VAL A 79 5.38 14.74 3.12
C VAL A 79 5.06 15.67 1.97
N GLN A 80 5.71 15.47 0.84
CA GLN A 80 5.34 16.12 -0.40
C GLN A 80 4.06 15.48 -0.95
N THR A 81 3.02 16.27 -1.09
CA THR A 81 1.73 15.90 -1.65
C THR A 81 1.49 16.61 -2.99
N PRO A 82 0.44 16.29 -3.74
CA PRO A 82 0.06 17.05 -4.93
C PRO A 82 -0.16 18.54 -4.71
N ALA A 83 -0.49 18.99 -3.49
CA ALA A 83 -0.89 20.36 -3.22
C ALA A 83 0.01 21.10 -2.20
N PHE A 84 0.77 20.40 -1.36
CA PHE A 84 1.57 21.00 -0.29
C PHE A 84 2.67 20.07 0.19
N THR A 85 3.61 20.60 0.99
CA THR A 85 4.56 19.83 1.76
C THR A 85 4.36 20.14 3.23
N ASP A 86 3.86 19.16 4.01
CA ASP A 86 3.56 19.29 5.43
C ASP A 86 3.38 17.91 6.07
N HIS A 87 3.18 17.85 7.39
CA HIS A 87 2.64 16.65 8.01
C HIS A 87 1.24 16.35 7.45
N VAL A 88 0.95 15.06 7.34
CA VAL A 88 -0.33 14.54 6.88
C VAL A 88 -0.87 13.58 7.91
N THR A 89 -2.15 13.73 8.24
CA THR A 89 -2.91 12.76 9.03
C THR A 89 -4.00 12.15 8.17
N VAL A 90 -4.16 10.84 8.23
CA VAL A 90 -5.22 10.10 7.54
C VAL A 90 -6.06 9.38 8.57
N MET A 91 -7.36 9.55 8.52
CA MET A 91 -8.35 8.80 9.27
C MET A 91 -8.97 7.76 8.35
N VAL A 92 -8.99 6.51 8.79
CA VAL A 92 -9.62 5.41 8.05
C VAL A 92 -10.68 4.77 8.93
N ILE A 93 -11.91 4.67 8.40
CA ILE A 93 -13.04 4.01 9.07
C ILE A 93 -13.34 2.71 8.35
N HIS A 94 -13.94 1.76 9.06
CA HIS A 94 -14.27 0.40 8.64
C HIS A 94 -13.10 -0.58 8.43
N PRO A 95 -11.87 -0.39 9.01
CA PRO A 95 -10.88 -1.45 8.96
C PRO A 95 -11.43 -2.75 9.56
N ASN A 96 -10.97 -3.88 9.04
CA ASN A 96 -11.30 -5.18 9.58
C ASN A 96 -10.78 -5.34 11.02
N ASP A 97 -11.65 -5.83 11.91
CA ASP A 97 -11.38 -5.97 13.35
C ASP A 97 -10.14 -6.83 13.64
N ASP A 98 -10.03 -8.01 13.03
CA ASP A 98 -8.90 -8.93 13.28
C ASP A 98 -7.54 -8.33 12.94
N THR A 99 -7.50 -7.50 11.89
CA THR A 99 -6.25 -6.86 11.47
C THR A 99 -5.98 -5.60 12.25
N LEU A 100 -7.00 -4.80 12.56
CA LEU A 100 -6.87 -3.58 13.36
C LEU A 100 -6.43 -3.89 14.79
N ARG A 101 -6.98 -4.95 15.39
CA ARG A 101 -6.65 -5.43 16.74
C ARG A 101 -5.17 -5.75 16.94
N ARG A 102 -4.43 -6.02 15.87
CA ARG A 102 -2.98 -6.32 15.90
C ARG A 102 -2.11 -5.07 15.88
N LEU A 103 -2.70 -3.91 15.70
CA LEU A 103 -1.99 -2.64 15.67
C LEU A 103 -1.97 -1.98 17.05
N ARG A 104 -1.00 -1.12 17.27
CA ARG A 104 -0.82 -0.39 18.53
C ARG A 104 -0.54 1.09 18.24
N VAL A 105 -1.05 1.95 19.11
CA VAL A 105 -0.67 3.36 19.11
C VAL A 105 0.85 3.48 19.30
N GLY A 106 1.48 4.35 18.53
CA GLY A 106 2.94 4.49 18.47
C GLY A 106 3.63 3.57 17.46
N GLN A 107 2.94 2.56 16.91
CA GLN A 107 3.53 1.67 15.90
C GLN A 107 3.91 2.42 14.63
N LEU A 108 5.15 2.19 14.17
CA LEU A 108 5.72 2.81 12.97
C LEU A 108 5.55 1.90 11.75
N PHE A 109 5.24 2.51 10.61
CA PHE A 109 5.16 1.85 9.31
C PHE A 109 5.97 2.61 8.28
N ARG A 110 6.76 1.88 7.48
CA ARG A 110 7.40 2.43 6.28
C ARG A 110 6.40 2.52 5.15
N LYS A 111 6.54 3.54 4.32
CA LYS A 111 5.76 3.73 3.10
C LYS A 111 5.66 2.43 2.29
N GLY A 112 4.45 2.09 1.88
CA GLY A 112 4.16 0.89 1.11
C GLY A 112 4.04 -0.41 1.91
N THR A 113 4.16 -0.37 3.22
CA THR A 113 3.88 -1.53 4.08
C THR A 113 2.38 -1.75 4.18
N ALA A 114 1.93 -3.01 4.07
CA ALA A 114 0.55 -3.39 4.34
C ALA A 114 0.25 -3.26 5.84
N MET A 115 -0.83 -2.56 6.17
CA MET A 115 -1.19 -2.24 7.54
C MET A 115 -2.36 -3.07 8.04
N PHE A 116 -3.55 -2.87 7.49
CA PHE A 116 -4.80 -3.54 7.87
C PHE A 116 -5.66 -3.81 6.64
N LEU A 117 -6.64 -4.69 6.78
CA LEU A 117 -7.60 -5.04 5.74
C LEU A 117 -8.84 -4.16 5.81
N GLU A 118 -9.49 -3.95 4.66
CA GLU A 118 -10.83 -3.38 4.60
C GLU A 118 -11.84 -4.28 5.31
N GLY A 119 -12.90 -3.69 5.81
CA GLY A 119 -13.94 -4.38 6.53
C GLY A 119 -15.33 -3.83 6.27
N THR A 120 -16.28 -4.29 7.06
CA THR A 120 -17.71 -3.94 6.99
C THR A 120 -18.22 -3.48 8.36
N ASP A 121 -17.34 -3.06 9.24
CA ASP A 121 -17.73 -2.64 10.57
C ASP A 121 -18.58 -1.37 10.54
N GLY A 122 -19.63 -1.30 11.34
CA GLY A 122 -20.59 -0.20 11.37
C GLY A 122 -21.59 -0.23 10.20
N ARG A 123 -21.95 0.94 9.67
CA ARG A 123 -22.91 1.08 8.55
C ARG A 123 -22.22 0.94 7.21
N ALA A 124 -21.86 -0.27 6.84
CA ALA A 124 -21.22 -0.60 5.58
C ALA A 124 -22.03 -1.65 4.82
N THR A 125 -22.19 -1.47 3.50
CA THR A 125 -22.90 -2.43 2.63
C THR A 125 -21.97 -3.46 1.99
N GLY A 126 -20.66 -3.27 2.11
CA GLY A 126 -19.62 -4.14 1.60
C GLY A 126 -18.26 -3.73 2.12
N ASN A 127 -17.23 -4.55 1.89
CA ASN A 127 -15.87 -4.23 2.32
C ASN A 127 -15.38 -2.94 1.63
N HIS A 128 -14.93 -1.98 2.42
CA HIS A 128 -14.31 -0.76 1.94
C HIS A 128 -13.52 -0.04 3.05
N PHE A 129 -12.76 0.97 2.68
CA PHE A 129 -12.21 1.98 3.56
C PHE A 129 -12.94 3.29 3.34
N HIS A 130 -13.46 3.89 4.40
CA HIS A 130 -13.82 5.30 4.39
C HIS A 130 -12.58 6.10 4.79
N ILE A 131 -12.08 6.92 3.89
CA ILE A 131 -10.80 7.63 4.04
C ILE A 131 -11.04 9.14 4.08
N SER A 132 -10.61 9.76 5.18
CA SER A 132 -10.55 11.22 5.34
C SER A 132 -9.10 11.66 5.54
N CYS A 133 -8.70 12.75 4.92
CA CYS A 133 -7.34 13.28 4.97
C CYS A 133 -7.31 14.67 5.61
N GLY A 134 -6.22 14.97 6.32
CA GLY A 134 -5.98 16.27 6.90
C GLY A 134 -4.53 16.72 6.75
N ARG A 135 -4.33 18.01 6.52
CA ARG A 135 -3.04 18.66 6.57
C ARG A 135 -2.64 18.88 8.04
N GLY A 136 -1.40 18.60 8.38
CA GLY A 136 -0.87 18.82 9.71
C GLY A 136 -1.02 17.61 10.64
N ARG A 137 -0.88 17.88 11.94
CA ARG A 137 -0.84 16.87 13.00
C ARG A 137 -2.22 16.64 13.60
N LEU A 138 -2.45 15.43 14.08
CA LEU A 138 -3.65 15.04 14.82
C LEU A 138 -3.86 15.95 16.03
N ARG A 139 -5.11 16.37 16.28
CA ARG A 139 -5.52 17.15 17.44
C ARG A 139 -6.56 16.38 18.25
N GLY A 140 -6.55 16.61 19.55
CA GLY A 140 -7.55 16.08 20.47
C GLY A 140 -7.82 14.59 20.28
N ASN A 141 -9.09 14.26 20.14
CA ASN A 141 -9.54 12.88 19.92
C ASN A 141 -9.49 12.43 18.44
N GLY A 142 -8.97 13.26 17.54
CA GLY A 142 -8.84 12.94 16.11
C GLY A 142 -10.08 13.25 15.28
N TRP A 143 -11.18 13.63 15.95
CA TRP A 143 -12.39 14.17 15.34
C TRP A 143 -13.00 15.29 16.18
N ARG A 144 -13.72 16.15 15.53
CA ARG A 144 -14.55 17.20 16.15
C ARG A 144 -15.89 17.27 15.46
N LYS A 145 -16.88 17.82 16.12
CA LYS A 145 -18.13 18.19 15.45
C LYS A 145 -17.94 19.51 14.71
N ASN A 146 -18.39 19.58 13.47
CA ASN A 146 -18.50 20.84 12.73
C ASN A 146 -19.77 21.60 13.13
N SER A 147 -20.01 22.76 12.52
CA SER A 147 -21.21 23.59 12.77
C SER A 147 -22.55 22.88 12.50
N LEU A 148 -22.53 21.79 11.74
CA LEU A 148 -23.70 20.94 11.44
C LEU A 148 -23.79 19.72 12.37
N GLY A 149 -23.00 19.66 13.44
CA GLY A 149 -22.97 18.54 14.37
C GLY A 149 -22.40 17.24 13.80
N LYS A 150 -21.75 17.27 12.62
CA LYS A 150 -21.14 16.09 12.00
C LYS A 150 -19.70 15.93 12.43
N PHE A 151 -19.28 14.67 12.63
CA PHE A 151 -17.90 14.37 12.94
C PHE A 151 -17.02 14.53 11.71
N VAL A 152 -15.93 15.27 11.88
CA VAL A 152 -14.91 15.52 10.87
C VAL A 152 -13.54 15.31 11.48
N ILE A 153 -12.53 14.99 10.65
CA ILE A 153 -11.15 14.83 11.11
C ILE A 153 -10.66 16.11 11.80
N ASP A 154 -10.00 15.94 12.96
CA ASP A 154 -9.42 17.07 13.72
C ASP A 154 -7.89 17.06 13.58
N VAL A 155 -7.39 18.06 12.87
CA VAL A 155 -5.97 18.26 12.57
C VAL A 155 -5.60 19.73 12.56
N SER A 156 -4.31 20.04 12.71
CA SER A 156 -3.85 21.43 12.86
C SER A 156 -4.05 22.30 11.61
N GLY A 157 -4.02 21.75 10.41
CA GLY A 157 -4.17 22.45 9.13
C GLY A 157 -5.50 22.20 8.41
N GLY A 158 -6.45 21.50 9.06
CA GLY A 158 -7.79 21.23 8.53
C GLY A 158 -7.86 20.06 7.55
N ALA A 159 -9.11 19.69 7.22
CA ALA A 159 -9.40 18.61 6.28
C ALA A 159 -9.00 18.97 4.84
N VAL A 160 -8.54 18.00 4.07
CA VAL A 160 -8.03 18.18 2.71
C VAL A 160 -8.56 17.06 1.81
N PRO A 161 -8.99 17.37 0.56
CA PRO A 161 -9.37 16.35 -0.40
C PRO A 161 -8.27 15.31 -0.64
N PRO A 162 -8.60 14.01 -0.70
CA PRO A 162 -7.60 12.93 -0.89
C PRO A 162 -6.74 13.09 -2.15
N GLU A 163 -7.29 13.62 -3.24
CA GLU A 163 -6.53 13.88 -4.48
C GLU A 163 -5.50 15.01 -4.36
N LYS A 164 -5.61 15.84 -3.30
CA LYS A 164 -4.59 16.83 -2.92
C LYS A 164 -3.55 16.27 -1.96
N VAL A 165 -3.77 15.06 -1.44
CA VAL A 165 -2.87 14.37 -0.51
C VAL A 165 -2.09 13.26 -1.18
N PHE A 166 -2.73 12.43 -2.01
CA PHE A 166 -2.10 11.25 -2.57
C PHE A 166 -1.76 11.41 -4.04
N TYR A 167 -0.54 11.02 -4.40
CA TYR A 167 -0.20 10.71 -5.78
C TYR A 167 -0.62 9.28 -6.11
N VAL A 168 -1.11 9.06 -7.32
CA VAL A 168 -1.27 7.72 -7.88
C VAL A 168 0.09 7.28 -8.42
N ASP A 169 0.70 6.34 -7.74
CA ASP A 169 1.92 5.68 -8.19
C ASP A 169 1.55 4.57 -9.18
N THR A 170 1.73 4.82 -10.47
CA THR A 170 1.34 3.89 -11.54
C THR A 170 2.11 2.57 -11.53
N SER A 171 3.24 2.50 -10.82
CA SER A 171 3.97 1.25 -10.59
C SER A 171 3.34 0.41 -9.48
N PHE A 172 2.47 1.00 -8.68
CA PHE A 172 1.86 0.37 -7.52
C PHE A 172 0.33 0.30 -7.60
N THR A 173 -0.32 1.32 -8.15
CA THR A 173 -1.78 1.46 -8.15
C THR A 173 -2.35 1.39 -9.57
N SER A 174 -3.22 0.42 -9.84
CA SER A 174 -4.10 0.43 -11.00
C SER A 174 -5.37 1.22 -10.68
N VAL A 175 -5.86 1.98 -11.63
CA VAL A 175 -7.06 2.82 -11.45
C VAL A 175 -8.23 2.20 -12.16
N ARG A 176 -9.28 1.88 -11.42
CA ARG A 176 -10.55 1.40 -11.95
C ARG A 176 -11.59 2.53 -11.99
N GLN A 177 -11.75 3.25 -10.88
CA GLN A 177 -12.77 4.27 -10.74
C GLN A 177 -12.30 5.40 -9.81
N THR A 178 -12.53 6.65 -10.21
CA THR A 178 -12.14 7.83 -9.44
C THR A 178 -13.31 8.66 -8.93
N LYS A 179 -14.55 8.37 -9.34
CA LYS A 179 -15.76 9.14 -8.99
C LYS A 179 -15.60 10.66 -9.12
N GLY A 180 -15.06 11.11 -10.25
CA GLY A 180 -14.89 12.53 -10.57
C GLY A 180 -13.75 13.24 -9.84
N LEU A 181 -12.83 12.49 -9.21
CA LEU A 181 -11.63 13.01 -8.57
C LEU A 181 -10.42 12.91 -9.51
N ALA A 182 -9.65 13.99 -9.59
CA ALA A 182 -8.46 14.06 -10.43
C ALA A 182 -7.19 13.90 -9.59
N PHE A 183 -6.65 12.70 -9.54
CA PHE A 183 -5.39 12.42 -8.87
C PHE A 183 -4.20 12.67 -9.79
N ARG A 184 -3.17 13.33 -9.28
CA ARG A 184 -1.88 13.45 -9.97
C ARG A 184 -1.17 12.10 -9.98
N ARG A 185 -0.59 11.76 -11.13
CA ARG A 185 0.13 10.50 -11.34
C ARG A 185 1.63 10.73 -11.24
N ILE A 186 2.33 9.75 -10.67
CA ILE A 186 3.77 9.62 -10.78
C ILE A 186 4.07 8.28 -11.45
N THR A 187 4.95 8.28 -12.42
CA THR A 187 5.59 7.08 -12.93
C THR A 187 6.72 6.73 -11.97
N GLY A 188 6.83 5.49 -11.56
CA GLY A 188 7.85 5.01 -10.61
C GLY A 188 9.29 5.18 -11.13
N GLY A 189 9.74 6.40 -11.13
CA GLY A 189 11.11 6.82 -11.35
C GLY A 189 11.48 7.84 -10.28
N THR A 190 12.69 7.79 -9.79
CA THR A 190 13.30 8.70 -8.82
C THR A 190 12.86 10.15 -9.01
N ALA A 191 12.38 10.77 -7.94
CA ALA A 191 12.09 12.20 -7.89
C ALA A 191 13.33 13.02 -8.27
N GLY A 192 13.38 13.43 -9.53
CA GLY A 192 14.30 14.42 -10.05
C GLY A 192 13.58 15.77 -10.09
N SER A 193 14.20 16.73 -9.48
CA SER A 193 14.00 18.17 -9.49
C SER A 193 13.30 18.72 -10.75
N SER A 194 12.20 19.44 -10.58
CA SER A 194 11.70 20.40 -11.56
C SER A 194 12.58 21.64 -11.56
N GLY A 195 13.48 21.72 -12.53
CA GLY A 195 14.21 22.94 -12.88
C GLY A 195 13.74 23.44 -14.22
N ALA A 196 13.60 24.73 -14.35
CA ALA A 196 13.09 25.47 -15.50
C ALA A 196 13.95 25.29 -16.76
N SER A 197 13.29 25.46 -17.89
CA SER A 197 13.76 25.55 -19.28
C SER A 197 15.03 26.36 -19.49
N GLY A 198 15.92 25.87 -20.40
CA GLY A 198 16.96 26.65 -21.03
C GLY A 198 18.02 25.83 -21.74
N ALA A 199 17.90 25.75 -23.09
CA ALA A 199 18.88 25.67 -24.17
C ALA A 199 20.13 24.77 -24.12
N SER A 200 20.15 23.85 -25.08
CA SER A 200 21.20 23.41 -26.03
C SER A 200 22.63 23.13 -25.62
N GLY A 201 23.08 21.89 -25.82
CA GLY A 201 24.25 21.29 -26.52
C GLY A 201 25.67 21.52 -25.97
N PRO A 202 26.70 20.81 -26.52
CA PRO A 202 26.82 19.34 -26.52
C PRO A 202 28.17 18.82 -25.90
N SER A 203 28.30 17.50 -25.79
CA SER A 203 29.54 16.69 -25.79
C SER A 203 30.54 16.77 -24.66
N GLY A 204 30.89 15.62 -24.11
CA GLY A 204 32.16 15.39 -23.44
C GLY A 204 32.14 14.18 -22.51
N ALA A 205 32.94 13.20 -22.86
CA ALA A 205 33.08 11.89 -22.23
C ALA A 205 33.85 11.91 -20.89
N SER A 206 33.71 10.79 -20.24
CA SER A 206 34.65 10.08 -19.34
C SER A 206 34.61 10.31 -17.85
N GLY A 207 34.38 9.21 -17.21
CA GLY A 207 35.29 8.64 -16.21
C GLY A 207 34.88 8.65 -14.74
N GLY A 208 34.53 7.48 -14.24
CA GLY A 208 35.06 7.02 -12.97
C GLY A 208 34.15 6.96 -11.75
N GLY A 209 33.91 5.74 -11.31
CA GLY A 209 33.79 5.44 -9.90
C GLY A 209 32.40 5.06 -9.40
N SER A 210 32.00 3.85 -9.74
CA SER A 210 30.79 3.19 -9.24
C SER A 210 31.13 2.31 -8.05
N ALA A 211 30.57 2.59 -6.88
CA ALA A 211 30.46 1.59 -5.81
C ALA A 211 29.07 0.96 -5.85
N SER A 212 29.02 -0.14 -6.43
CA SER A 212 28.37 -1.43 -6.23
C SER A 212 27.09 -1.52 -5.36
N SER A 213 25.93 -1.36 -6.00
CA SER A 213 24.66 -2.00 -5.58
C SER A 213 24.14 -3.01 -6.61
N SER A 214 25.01 -3.53 -7.44
CA SER A 214 24.68 -4.25 -8.70
C SER A 214 24.49 -5.78 -8.57
N GLY A 215 24.56 -6.37 -7.37
CA GLY A 215 24.47 -7.82 -7.20
C GLY A 215 23.06 -8.41 -7.23
N ILE A 216 22.07 -7.69 -6.76
CA ILE A 216 20.69 -8.22 -6.58
C ILE A 216 19.86 -8.11 -7.88
N GLY A 217 20.05 -7.07 -8.68
CA GLY A 217 19.25 -6.81 -9.87
C GLY A 217 19.43 -7.81 -11.01
N ARG A 218 20.61 -8.42 -11.15
CA ARG A 218 20.88 -9.42 -12.20
C ARG A 218 20.40 -10.83 -11.84
N ALA A 219 20.43 -11.20 -10.55
CA ALA A 219 20.06 -12.53 -10.09
C ALA A 219 18.55 -12.81 -10.13
N TYR A 220 17.71 -11.80 -9.90
CA TYR A 220 16.25 -11.93 -9.76
C TYR A 220 15.49 -11.09 -10.79
N LYS A 221 15.71 -11.31 -12.07
CA LYS A 221 15.02 -10.62 -13.16
C LYS A 221 13.76 -11.39 -13.59
N VAL A 222 12.65 -10.69 -13.81
CA VAL A 222 11.42 -11.26 -14.40
C VAL A 222 11.75 -11.87 -15.77
N GLY A 223 11.21 -13.06 -16.04
CA GLY A 223 11.50 -13.87 -17.22
C GLY A 223 12.71 -14.80 -17.08
N ARG A 224 13.60 -14.59 -16.10
CA ARG A 224 14.73 -15.49 -15.85
C ARG A 224 14.27 -16.80 -15.23
N THR A 225 14.88 -17.89 -15.64
CA THR A 225 14.72 -19.21 -14.99
C THR A 225 15.84 -19.38 -13.95
N VAL A 226 15.46 -19.79 -12.75
CA VAL A 226 16.36 -20.07 -11.62
C VAL A 226 16.14 -21.47 -11.08
N THR A 227 17.15 -22.03 -10.46
CA THR A 227 17.14 -23.39 -9.88
C THR A 227 17.10 -23.30 -8.35
N LEU A 228 16.18 -24.01 -7.71
CA LEU A 228 16.05 -24.08 -6.27
C LEU A 228 17.21 -24.83 -5.63
N GLN A 229 17.85 -24.24 -4.64
CA GLN A 229 18.97 -24.83 -3.91
C GLN A 229 18.51 -25.67 -2.69
N VAL A 230 17.27 -25.49 -2.29
CA VAL A 230 16.61 -26.21 -1.17
C VAL A 230 15.14 -26.45 -1.51
N ASN A 231 14.47 -27.28 -0.72
CA ASN A 231 13.01 -27.41 -0.80
C ASN A 231 12.35 -26.10 -0.33
N LEU A 232 11.42 -25.56 -1.12
CA LEU A 232 10.78 -24.26 -0.83
C LEU A 232 9.27 -24.36 -0.77
N ASN A 233 8.69 -23.84 0.30
CA ASN A 233 7.24 -23.69 0.41
C ASN A 233 6.72 -22.71 -0.63
N VAL A 234 5.64 -23.08 -1.31
CA VAL A 234 4.88 -22.19 -2.20
C VAL A 234 3.78 -21.49 -1.39
N ARG A 235 3.74 -20.18 -1.46
CA ARG A 235 2.81 -19.33 -0.69
C ARG A 235 1.88 -18.52 -1.58
N SER A 236 0.80 -18.03 -0.99
CA SER A 236 -0.17 -17.16 -1.69
C SER A 236 0.39 -15.76 -1.99
N GLY A 237 1.38 -15.31 -1.22
CA GLY A 237 2.02 -14.00 -1.38
C GLY A 237 3.49 -14.00 -0.95
N PRO A 238 4.21 -12.88 -1.18
CA PRO A 238 5.61 -12.72 -0.84
C PRO A 238 5.76 -12.44 0.67
N GLY A 239 6.23 -13.41 1.43
CA GLY A 239 6.44 -13.27 2.89
C GLY A 239 6.10 -14.54 3.64
N THR A 240 6.66 -14.72 4.82
CA THR A 240 6.39 -15.87 5.70
C THR A 240 5.01 -15.78 6.36
N ASN A 241 4.43 -14.60 6.43
CA ASN A 241 3.08 -14.31 6.91
C ASN A 241 1.96 -14.71 5.91
N TYR A 242 2.30 -14.99 4.64
CA TYR A 242 1.32 -15.49 3.68
C TYR A 242 1.11 -16.99 3.85
N THR A 243 -0.13 -17.44 3.64
CA THR A 243 -0.54 -18.82 3.77
C THR A 243 0.25 -19.72 2.82
N ARG A 244 0.75 -20.86 3.32
CA ARG A 244 1.28 -21.93 2.46
C ARG A 244 0.16 -22.50 1.60
N LYS A 245 0.36 -22.54 0.31
CA LYS A 245 -0.62 -23.17 -0.60
C LYS A 245 -0.69 -24.67 -0.35
N ARG A 246 -1.85 -25.25 -0.64
CA ARG A 246 -2.00 -26.71 -0.71
C ARG A 246 -1.44 -27.21 -2.05
N ARG A 247 -0.97 -28.46 -2.10
CA ARG A 247 -0.46 -29.07 -3.34
C ARG A 247 -1.54 -29.08 -4.45
N SER A 248 -2.82 -29.21 -4.09
CA SER A 248 -3.96 -29.15 -5.03
C SER A 248 -4.05 -27.79 -5.77
N GLN A 249 -3.57 -26.70 -5.15
CA GLN A 249 -3.62 -25.34 -5.70
C GLN A 249 -2.43 -24.99 -6.62
N LEU A 250 -1.53 -25.94 -6.86
CA LEU A 250 -0.46 -25.75 -7.85
C LEU A 250 -0.98 -25.99 -9.26
N THR A 251 -0.33 -25.35 -10.24
CA THR A 251 -0.53 -25.70 -11.66
C THR A 251 -0.18 -27.17 -11.92
N ALA A 252 -0.68 -27.75 -12.99
CA ALA A 252 -0.39 -29.14 -13.37
C ALA A 252 1.13 -29.40 -13.42
N ASN A 253 1.87 -28.49 -14.06
CA ASN A 253 3.34 -28.57 -14.08
C ASN A 253 3.95 -28.40 -12.68
N GLY A 254 3.45 -27.47 -11.86
CA GLY A 254 3.93 -27.27 -10.50
C GLY A 254 3.78 -28.51 -9.62
N LYS A 255 2.70 -29.28 -9.79
CA LYS A 255 2.46 -30.55 -9.08
C LYS A 255 3.53 -31.60 -9.37
N LYS A 256 4.05 -31.66 -10.60
CA LYS A 256 5.12 -32.62 -11.00
C LYS A 256 6.43 -32.37 -10.24
N HIS A 257 6.70 -31.12 -9.88
CA HIS A 257 7.92 -30.69 -9.21
C HIS A 257 7.77 -30.49 -7.68
N ALA A 258 6.59 -30.75 -7.14
CA ALA A 258 6.34 -30.64 -5.71
C ALA A 258 6.54 -31.99 -5.00
N LEU A 259 6.87 -31.91 -3.72
CA LEU A 259 6.86 -33.07 -2.81
C LEU A 259 5.43 -33.57 -2.64
N ASN A 260 5.30 -34.87 -2.38
CA ASN A 260 4.03 -35.43 -1.95
C ASN A 260 3.67 -34.89 -0.55
N GLY A 261 2.42 -34.56 -0.33
CA GLY A 261 1.94 -33.99 0.93
C GLY A 261 0.82 -32.98 0.74
N VAL A 262 0.24 -32.54 1.84
CA VAL A 262 -0.88 -31.59 1.86
C VAL A 262 -0.43 -30.21 1.36
N TYR A 263 0.74 -29.74 1.77
CA TYR A 263 1.25 -28.43 1.43
C TYR A 263 2.12 -28.44 0.19
N ALA A 264 2.08 -27.35 -0.55
CA ALA A 264 2.87 -27.13 -1.74
C ALA A 264 4.33 -26.82 -1.38
N VAL A 265 5.21 -27.78 -1.61
CA VAL A 265 6.65 -27.63 -1.41
C VAL A 265 7.36 -28.04 -2.69
N TYR A 266 8.03 -27.12 -3.37
CA TYR A 266 8.88 -27.46 -4.50
C TYR A 266 10.16 -28.13 -4.05
N ARG A 267 10.58 -29.14 -4.79
CA ARG A 267 11.82 -29.89 -4.53
C ARG A 267 13.04 -29.05 -4.86
N LYS A 268 14.13 -29.25 -4.11
CA LYS A 268 15.48 -28.82 -4.53
C LYS A 268 15.76 -29.28 -5.97
N GLY A 269 16.44 -28.45 -6.74
CA GLY A 269 16.72 -28.73 -8.15
C GLY A 269 15.60 -28.32 -9.12
N THR A 270 14.40 -27.97 -8.62
CA THR A 270 13.32 -27.49 -9.49
C THR A 270 13.72 -26.18 -10.16
N ARG A 271 13.53 -26.12 -11.49
CA ARG A 271 13.70 -24.90 -12.28
C ARG A 271 12.39 -24.13 -12.35
N VAL A 272 12.41 -22.86 -12.05
CA VAL A 272 11.23 -21.99 -12.07
C VAL A 272 11.52 -20.70 -12.81
N THR A 273 10.56 -20.24 -13.60
CA THR A 273 10.62 -18.92 -14.25
C THR A 273 10.07 -17.86 -13.30
N ILE A 274 10.80 -16.77 -13.15
CA ILE A 274 10.42 -15.63 -12.31
C ILE A 274 9.37 -14.79 -13.04
N MET A 275 8.16 -14.73 -12.50
CA MET A 275 7.07 -13.92 -13.01
C MET A 275 6.96 -12.55 -12.34
N ALA A 276 7.44 -12.44 -11.09
CA ALA A 276 7.54 -11.18 -10.36
C ALA A 276 8.58 -11.33 -9.24
N VAL A 277 9.12 -10.21 -8.78
CA VAL A 277 10.08 -10.14 -7.67
C VAL A 277 9.57 -9.14 -6.64
N ARG A 278 9.72 -9.48 -5.36
CA ARG A 278 9.43 -8.59 -4.23
C ARG A 278 10.54 -8.69 -3.20
N SER A 279 11.10 -7.54 -2.84
CA SER A 279 12.00 -7.42 -1.69
C SER A 279 11.21 -6.99 -0.46
N ILE A 280 11.45 -7.63 0.67
CA ILE A 280 10.85 -7.31 1.99
C ILE A 280 12.00 -7.25 2.98
N GLY A 281 12.47 -6.06 3.29
CA GLY A 281 13.73 -5.87 3.99
C GLY A 281 14.88 -6.50 3.19
N ALA A 282 15.67 -7.34 3.83
CA ALA A 282 16.78 -8.08 3.20
C ALA A 282 16.33 -9.36 2.45
N ASP A 283 15.05 -9.73 2.53
CA ASP A 283 14.50 -10.93 1.91
C ASP A 283 14.04 -10.64 0.48
N VAL A 284 14.27 -11.59 -0.43
CA VAL A 284 13.79 -11.53 -1.82
C VAL A 284 12.82 -12.68 -2.06
N TRP A 285 11.62 -12.36 -2.49
CA TRP A 285 10.56 -13.29 -2.85
C TRP A 285 10.35 -13.26 -4.35
N ILE A 286 10.23 -14.43 -4.97
CA ILE A 286 9.97 -14.57 -6.40
C ILE A 286 8.63 -15.26 -6.64
N LYS A 287 7.86 -14.75 -7.60
CA LYS A 287 6.60 -15.34 -8.04
C LYS A 287 6.89 -16.35 -9.14
N THR A 288 6.37 -17.55 -9.00
CA THR A 288 6.32 -18.60 -10.01
C THR A 288 4.88 -18.75 -10.54
N PRO A 289 4.62 -19.53 -11.60
CA PRO A 289 3.25 -19.78 -12.08
C PRO A 289 2.29 -20.31 -11.01
N SER A 290 2.81 -21.01 -10.00
CA SER A 290 2.00 -21.62 -8.92
C SER A 290 1.88 -20.76 -7.66
N GLY A 291 2.72 -19.74 -7.49
CA GLY A 291 2.72 -18.89 -6.29
C GLY A 291 4.09 -18.34 -5.94
N TRP A 292 4.26 -17.86 -4.72
CA TRP A 292 5.47 -17.20 -4.25
C TRP A 292 6.38 -18.16 -3.48
N ILE A 293 7.67 -18.06 -3.74
CA ILE A 293 8.72 -18.78 -3.01
C ILE A 293 9.79 -17.79 -2.54
N CYS A 294 10.51 -18.13 -1.48
CA CYS A 294 11.60 -17.30 -0.98
C CYS A 294 12.86 -17.52 -1.84
N GLY A 295 13.30 -16.50 -2.54
CA GLY A 295 14.53 -16.57 -3.34
C GLY A 295 15.79 -16.32 -2.51
N LYS A 296 15.67 -15.43 -1.49
CA LYS A 296 16.74 -15.05 -0.56
C LYS A 296 16.14 -14.64 0.78
N LYS A 297 16.76 -15.02 1.89
CA LYS A 297 16.39 -14.58 3.23
C LYS A 297 17.64 -14.07 3.96
N GLY A 298 17.65 -12.76 4.27
CA GLY A 298 18.85 -12.11 4.76
C GLY A 298 20.02 -12.28 3.80
N SER A 299 21.12 -12.87 4.24
CA SER A 299 22.28 -13.20 3.40
C SER A 299 22.14 -14.53 2.64
N ARG A 300 21.21 -15.41 3.06
CA ARG A 300 21.10 -16.77 2.52
C ARG A 300 20.32 -16.81 1.20
N ILE A 301 20.94 -17.32 0.16
CA ILE A 301 20.37 -17.47 -1.19
C ILE A 301 19.78 -18.88 -1.34
N TYR A 302 18.52 -18.95 -1.79
CA TYR A 302 17.79 -20.22 -1.98
C TYR A 302 17.58 -20.60 -3.45
N VAL A 303 17.85 -19.69 -4.38
CA VAL A 303 17.75 -19.95 -5.82
C VAL A 303 18.95 -19.35 -6.57
N LYS A 304 19.39 -20.02 -7.62
CA LYS A 304 20.51 -19.59 -8.48
C LYS A 304 20.10 -19.60 -9.95
#